data_9e13ee363942a7da55965a0533a6afbe
#
_entry.id   9e13ee363942a7da55965a0533a6afbe
#
_cell.length_a   1.000
_cell.length_b   1.000
_cell.length_c   1.000
_cell.angle_alpha   90.00
_cell.angle_beta   90.00
_cell.angle_gamma   90.00
#
_symmetry.space_group_name_H-M   'P 1'
#
loop_
_entity.id
_entity.type
_entity.pdbx_description
1 polymer ?
#
loop_
_entity_poly.entity_id
_entity_poly.type
_entity_poly.pdbx_seq_one_letter_code
_entity_poly.pdbx_strand_id
1 'polypeptide(L)'
;MSTTSILFLAFGLGAAFGALSQKTHFCTMGAVADIINMEDWSRMRMWLLAIAIAILGSAALHGAGLIDLGKSIYRTPTLTWLSHLIGGLFFGIGMVLASGCGARTLTRVGAGNLKSLVVFLVLGVTAYMTMRGVLGVLRVNTLDTIAITLPGGQDIPALLAAAGMAPNTALAVGALAIGGGLLAFCFARRDFITLDNLLGGLAVGITGQGQR
;
A
#
# COMPACT_ATOMS: atom_id res chain seq x y z
N MET A 1 17.66 17.41 -10.83
CA MET A 1 18.01 16.04 -11.27
C MET A 1 17.59 15.91 -12.73
N SER A 2 18.44 15.32 -13.59
CA SER A 2 18.06 15.10 -14.99
C SER A 2 16.98 13.99 -15.07
N THR A 3 16.10 14.07 -16.05
CA THR A 3 15.04 13.06 -16.28
C THR A 3 15.65 11.65 -16.39
N THR A 4 16.82 11.54 -16.99
CA THR A 4 17.56 10.28 -17.14
C THR A 4 17.97 9.68 -15.78
N SER A 5 18.43 10.51 -14.82
CA SER A 5 18.80 10.03 -13.47
C SER A 5 17.59 9.51 -12.71
N ILE A 6 16.43 10.15 -12.88
CA ILE A 6 15.16 9.68 -12.26
C ILE A 6 14.75 8.33 -12.82
N LEU A 7 14.86 8.13 -14.14
CA LEU A 7 14.53 6.86 -14.78
C LEU A 7 15.45 5.71 -14.32
N PHE A 8 16.75 5.95 -14.21
CA PHE A 8 17.68 4.93 -13.70
C PHE A 8 17.43 4.58 -12.24
N LEU A 9 17.14 5.58 -11.40
CA LEU A 9 16.79 5.34 -10.00
C LEU A 9 15.47 4.56 -9.87
N ALA A 10 14.45 4.93 -10.63
CA ALA A 10 13.16 4.23 -10.66
C ALA A 10 13.31 2.78 -11.14
N PHE A 11 14.13 2.54 -12.17
CA PHE A 11 14.43 1.21 -12.67
C PHE A 11 15.18 0.38 -11.62
N GLY A 12 16.21 0.94 -10.98
CA GLY A 12 16.98 0.28 -9.93
C GLY A 12 16.12 -0.10 -8.72
N LEU A 13 15.27 0.82 -8.26
CA LEU A 13 14.31 0.57 -7.16
C LEU A 13 13.28 -0.50 -7.54
N GLY A 14 12.75 -0.45 -8.77
CA GLY A 14 11.83 -1.45 -9.27
C GLY A 14 12.43 -2.84 -9.39
N ALA A 15 13.68 -2.93 -9.85
CA ALA A 15 14.42 -4.19 -9.93
C ALA A 15 14.71 -4.77 -8.53
N ALA A 16 15.13 -3.92 -7.59
CA ALA A 16 15.34 -4.32 -6.19
C ALA A 16 14.05 -4.80 -5.54
N PHE A 17 12.94 -4.07 -5.71
CA PHE A 17 11.63 -4.46 -5.23
C PHE A 17 11.19 -5.81 -5.81
N GLY A 18 11.34 -6.02 -7.12
CA GLY A 18 10.99 -7.28 -7.78
C GLY A 18 11.80 -8.47 -7.27
N ALA A 19 13.12 -8.33 -7.14
CA ALA A 19 14.01 -9.37 -6.63
C ALA A 19 13.69 -9.74 -5.17
N LEU A 20 13.48 -8.74 -4.31
CA LEU A 20 13.14 -8.95 -2.90
C LEU A 20 11.74 -9.54 -2.73
N SER A 21 10.76 -9.05 -3.48
CA SER A 21 9.39 -9.56 -3.48
C SER A 21 9.32 -11.03 -3.95
N GLN A 22 10.15 -11.40 -4.91
CA GLN A 22 10.28 -12.79 -5.37
C GLN A 22 10.91 -13.68 -4.30
N LYS A 23 12.01 -13.23 -3.67
CA LYS A 23 12.73 -13.99 -2.65
C LYS A 23 11.90 -14.20 -1.39
N THR A 24 11.22 -13.16 -0.93
CA THR A 24 10.44 -13.20 0.33
C THR A 24 9.01 -13.69 0.15
N HIS A 25 8.60 -14.03 -1.08
CA HIS A 25 7.23 -14.41 -1.41
C HIS A 25 6.17 -13.40 -0.91
N PHE A 26 6.53 -12.11 -0.98
CA PHE A 26 5.67 -11.03 -0.52
C PHE A 26 4.36 -10.99 -1.31
N CYS A 27 3.25 -11.32 -0.65
CA CYS A 27 1.93 -11.38 -1.28
C CYS A 27 0.81 -11.19 -0.27
N THR A 28 -0.06 -10.21 -0.51
CA THR A 28 -1.22 -9.91 0.35
C THR A 28 -2.21 -11.08 0.40
N MET A 29 -2.57 -11.64 -0.76
CA MET A 29 -3.45 -12.81 -0.84
C MET A 29 -2.85 -14.01 -0.09
N GLY A 30 -1.53 -14.27 -0.27
CA GLY A 30 -0.84 -15.33 0.44
C GLY A 30 -0.87 -15.13 1.95
N ALA A 31 -0.70 -13.90 2.43
CA ALA A 31 -0.75 -13.58 3.85
C ALA A 31 -2.14 -13.86 4.47
N VAL A 32 -3.22 -13.52 3.76
CA VAL A 32 -4.59 -13.82 4.20
C VAL A 32 -4.88 -15.32 4.13
N ALA A 33 -4.44 -16.00 3.07
CA ALA A 33 -4.62 -17.44 2.91
C ALA A 33 -3.89 -18.26 3.99
N ASP A 34 -2.67 -17.86 4.38
CA ASP A 34 -1.91 -18.50 5.43
C ASP A 34 -2.61 -18.39 6.79
N ILE A 35 -3.21 -17.22 7.10
CA ILE A 35 -3.98 -17.05 8.33
C ILE A 35 -5.19 -17.97 8.37
N ILE A 36 -5.94 -18.07 7.26
CA ILE A 36 -7.19 -18.83 7.22
C ILE A 36 -6.94 -20.34 7.20
N ASN A 37 -5.91 -20.80 6.46
CA ASN A 37 -5.68 -22.22 6.24
C ASN A 37 -4.67 -22.84 7.22
N MET A 38 -3.69 -22.05 7.71
CA MET A 38 -2.56 -22.53 8.51
C MET A 38 -2.43 -21.84 9.86
N GLU A 39 -3.26 -20.84 10.15
CA GLU A 39 -3.15 -19.96 11.32
C GLU A 39 -1.77 -19.27 11.45
N ASP A 40 -1.03 -19.18 10.33
CA ASP A 40 0.29 -18.56 10.28
C ASP A 40 0.20 -17.07 9.96
N TRP A 41 0.66 -16.26 10.90
CA TRP A 41 0.66 -14.80 10.81
C TRP A 41 1.97 -14.22 10.28
N SER A 42 2.95 -15.03 9.95
CA SER A 42 4.31 -14.57 9.60
C SER A 42 4.31 -13.62 8.40
N ARG A 43 3.63 -13.98 7.30
CA ARG A 43 3.52 -13.12 6.11
C ARG A 43 2.68 -11.87 6.37
N MET A 44 1.62 -11.96 7.17
CA MET A 44 0.81 -10.80 7.51
C MET A 44 1.63 -9.79 8.31
N ARG A 45 2.44 -10.25 9.28
CA ARG A 45 3.35 -9.39 10.04
C ARG A 45 4.42 -8.76 9.15
N MET A 46 4.97 -9.49 8.18
CA MET A 46 5.90 -8.94 7.19
C MET A 46 5.23 -7.79 6.40
N TRP A 47 3.96 -7.96 6.04
CA TRP A 47 3.18 -6.94 5.34
C TRP A 47 2.90 -5.73 6.23
N LEU A 48 2.51 -5.95 7.49
CA LEU A 48 2.30 -4.88 8.47
C LEU A 48 3.60 -4.15 8.82
N LEU A 49 4.74 -4.85 8.86
CA LEU A 49 6.05 -4.23 9.03
C LEU A 49 6.37 -3.28 7.87
N ALA A 50 6.12 -3.68 6.63
CA ALA A 50 6.32 -2.81 5.47
C ALA A 50 5.47 -1.54 5.55
N ILE A 51 4.19 -1.67 5.98
CA ILE A 51 3.31 -0.52 6.20
C ILE A 51 3.84 0.38 7.31
N ALA A 52 4.26 -0.18 8.45
CA ALA A 52 4.79 0.58 9.58
C ALA A 52 6.01 1.42 9.17
N ILE A 53 6.94 0.83 8.42
CA ILE A 53 8.12 1.52 7.89
C ILE A 53 7.73 2.60 6.89
N ALA A 54 6.75 2.33 6.03
CA ALA A 54 6.27 3.33 5.08
C ALA A 54 5.61 4.53 5.79
N ILE A 55 4.83 4.31 6.84
CA ILE A 55 4.21 5.37 7.64
C ILE A 55 5.27 6.20 8.36
N LEU A 56 6.16 5.54 9.11
CA LEU A 56 7.19 6.22 9.88
C LEU A 56 8.19 6.96 8.99
N GLY A 57 8.60 6.33 7.89
CA GLY A 57 9.53 6.94 6.96
C GLY A 57 8.93 8.12 6.21
N SER A 58 7.68 8.05 5.77
CA SER A 58 7.01 9.20 5.13
C SER A 58 6.79 10.36 6.11
N ALA A 59 6.47 10.06 7.38
CA ALA A 59 6.38 11.08 8.43
C ALA A 59 7.74 11.72 8.73
N ALA A 60 8.82 10.93 8.79
CA ALA A 60 10.18 11.43 8.99
C ALA A 60 10.65 12.32 7.84
N LEU A 61 10.39 11.91 6.58
CA LEU A 61 10.72 12.72 5.39
C LEU A 61 9.94 14.04 5.33
N HIS A 62 8.67 14.04 5.76
CA HIS A 62 7.89 15.25 5.90
C HIS A 62 8.44 16.16 7.01
N GLY A 63 8.79 15.58 8.16
CA GLY A 63 9.42 16.33 9.26
C GLY A 63 10.77 16.93 8.91
N ALA A 64 11.53 16.29 8.03
CA ALA A 64 12.78 16.80 7.46
C ALA A 64 12.58 17.86 6.34
N GLY A 65 11.33 18.16 5.97
CA GLY A 65 11.01 19.14 4.92
C GLY A 65 11.31 18.67 3.49
N LEU A 66 11.62 17.38 3.29
CA LEU A 66 11.95 16.82 1.98
C LEU A 66 10.70 16.53 1.14
N ILE A 67 9.57 16.27 1.78
CA ILE A 67 8.29 15.94 1.13
C ILE A 67 7.17 16.70 1.82
N ASP A 68 6.27 17.27 1.02
CA ASP A 68 5.04 17.89 1.52
C ASP A 68 3.85 16.93 1.36
N LEU A 69 3.48 16.26 2.46
CA LEU A 69 2.32 15.37 2.49
C LEU A 69 0.99 16.12 2.34
N GLY A 70 0.98 17.44 2.58
CA GLY A 70 -0.21 18.28 2.42
C GLY A 70 -0.70 18.38 0.97
N LYS A 71 0.21 18.24 -0.01
CA LYS A 71 -0.08 18.27 -1.44
C LYS A 71 -0.40 16.90 -2.04
N SER A 72 -0.52 15.86 -1.21
CA SER A 72 -0.83 14.52 -1.69
C SER A 72 -2.25 14.43 -2.25
N ILE A 73 -2.40 13.81 -3.43
CA ILE A 73 -3.68 13.56 -4.11
C ILE A 73 -4.65 12.74 -3.22
N TYR A 74 -4.11 11.99 -2.28
CA TYR A 74 -4.89 11.12 -1.39
C TYR A 74 -5.54 11.86 -0.21
N ARG A 75 -5.17 13.11 0.05
CA ARG A 75 -5.76 13.93 1.11
C ARG A 75 -6.98 14.69 0.60
N THR A 76 -8.08 13.98 0.44
CA THR A 76 -9.38 14.58 0.08
C THR A 76 -10.26 14.73 1.32
N PRO A 77 -11.09 15.79 1.42
CA PRO A 77 -12.01 15.96 2.54
C PRO A 77 -13.23 15.04 2.46
N THR A 78 -13.40 14.34 1.35
CA THR A 78 -14.58 13.50 1.07
C THR A 78 -14.26 12.03 1.24
N LEU A 79 -14.92 11.36 2.18
CA LEU A 79 -14.83 9.91 2.39
C LEU A 79 -15.94 9.20 1.62
N THR A 80 -15.60 8.55 0.51
CA THR A 80 -16.51 7.73 -0.29
C THR A 80 -16.52 6.28 0.22
N TRP A 81 -17.08 6.09 1.44
CA TRP A 81 -17.01 4.81 2.15
C TRP A 81 -17.63 3.64 1.38
N LEU A 82 -18.73 3.89 0.65
CA LEU A 82 -19.42 2.87 -0.14
C LEU A 82 -18.55 2.39 -1.31
N SER A 83 -17.87 3.33 -1.98
CA SER A 83 -16.92 3.02 -3.07
C SER A 83 -15.74 2.20 -2.57
N HIS A 84 -15.24 2.48 -1.37
CA HIS A 84 -14.14 1.71 -0.75
C HIS A 84 -14.58 0.29 -0.38
N LEU A 85 -15.78 0.13 0.17
CA LEU A 85 -16.31 -1.17 0.58
C LEU A 85 -16.58 -2.06 -0.63
N ILE A 86 -17.31 -1.56 -1.61
CA ILE A 86 -17.63 -2.31 -2.84
C ILE A 86 -16.36 -2.57 -3.66
N GLY A 87 -15.51 -1.55 -3.82
CA GLY A 87 -14.24 -1.68 -4.53
C GLY A 87 -13.30 -2.71 -3.87
N GLY A 88 -13.23 -2.72 -2.53
CA GLY A 88 -12.46 -3.71 -1.77
C GLY A 88 -13.00 -5.13 -1.94
N LEU A 89 -14.32 -5.31 -1.96
CA LEU A 89 -14.95 -6.61 -2.19
C LEU A 89 -14.62 -7.16 -3.59
N PHE A 90 -14.82 -6.36 -4.63
CA PHE A 90 -14.48 -6.76 -6.01
C PHE A 90 -12.99 -7.01 -6.20
N PHE A 91 -12.14 -6.19 -5.55
CA PHE A 91 -10.70 -6.39 -5.57
C PHE A 91 -10.30 -7.72 -4.92
N GLY A 92 -10.90 -8.06 -3.77
CA GLY A 92 -10.67 -9.33 -3.08
C GLY A 92 -11.06 -10.54 -3.94
N ILE A 93 -12.26 -10.53 -4.53
CA ILE A 93 -12.72 -11.57 -5.45
C ILE A 93 -11.77 -11.68 -6.65
N GLY A 94 -11.40 -10.56 -7.25
CA GLY A 94 -10.45 -10.51 -8.37
C GLY A 94 -9.09 -11.12 -8.05
N MET A 95 -8.54 -10.85 -6.84
CA MET A 95 -7.28 -11.46 -6.40
C MET A 95 -7.35 -12.99 -6.30
N VAL A 96 -8.48 -13.52 -5.81
CA VAL A 96 -8.68 -14.97 -5.70
C VAL A 96 -8.75 -15.59 -7.08
N LEU A 97 -9.54 -15.03 -7.99
CA LEU A 97 -9.69 -15.53 -9.37
C LEU A 97 -8.37 -15.44 -10.17
N ALA A 98 -7.58 -14.38 -9.94
CA ALA A 98 -6.27 -14.20 -10.58
C ALA A 98 -5.15 -15.06 -9.95
N SER A 99 -5.44 -15.80 -8.88
CA SER A 99 -4.46 -16.61 -8.12
C SER A 99 -3.28 -15.79 -7.59
N GLY A 100 -3.50 -14.52 -7.26
CA GLY A 100 -2.48 -13.66 -6.67
C GLY A 100 -2.78 -12.17 -6.79
N CYS A 101 -2.09 -11.36 -6.00
CA CYS A 101 -2.13 -9.91 -6.13
C CYS A 101 -1.33 -9.44 -7.37
N GLY A 102 -1.54 -8.18 -7.80
CA GLY A 102 -0.85 -7.61 -8.96
C GLY A 102 0.68 -7.71 -8.89
N ALA A 103 1.27 -7.49 -7.72
CA ALA A 103 2.72 -7.61 -7.53
C ALA A 103 3.21 -9.05 -7.77
N ARG A 104 2.49 -10.05 -7.26
CA ARG A 104 2.84 -11.46 -7.50
C ARG A 104 2.66 -11.87 -8.96
N THR A 105 1.62 -11.35 -9.62
CA THR A 105 1.41 -11.58 -11.05
C THR A 105 2.56 -11.01 -11.86
N LEU A 106 3.02 -9.81 -11.53
CA LEU A 106 4.16 -9.17 -12.18
C LEU A 106 5.47 -9.94 -11.98
N THR A 107 5.75 -10.42 -10.76
CA THR A 107 6.94 -11.25 -10.50
C THR A 107 6.91 -12.56 -11.26
N ARG A 108 5.73 -13.20 -11.42
CA ARG A 108 5.56 -14.40 -12.25
C ARG A 108 5.77 -14.12 -13.76
N VAL A 109 5.36 -12.95 -14.23
CA VAL A 109 5.65 -12.51 -15.61
C VAL A 109 7.15 -12.40 -15.82
N GLY A 110 7.86 -11.79 -14.87
CA GLY A 110 9.33 -11.71 -14.89
C GLY A 110 10.02 -13.08 -14.83
N ALA A 111 9.40 -14.08 -14.23
CA ALA A 111 9.85 -15.47 -14.24
C ALA A 111 9.47 -16.25 -15.52
N GLY A 112 8.92 -15.60 -16.55
CA GLY A 112 8.59 -16.20 -17.84
C GLY A 112 7.22 -16.89 -17.92
N ASN A 113 6.31 -16.67 -16.97
CA ASN A 113 4.99 -17.29 -16.99
C ASN A 113 4.01 -16.51 -17.89
N LEU A 114 3.75 -17.03 -19.10
CA LEU A 114 2.87 -16.42 -20.09
C LEU A 114 1.41 -16.32 -19.62
N LYS A 115 0.92 -17.26 -18.81
CA LYS A 115 -0.44 -17.17 -18.25
C LYS A 115 -0.58 -15.93 -17.35
N SER A 116 0.44 -15.65 -16.55
CA SER A 116 0.48 -14.45 -15.72
C SER A 116 0.58 -13.16 -16.53
N LEU A 117 1.20 -13.20 -17.70
CA LEU A 117 1.24 -12.06 -18.62
C LEU A 117 -0.17 -11.68 -19.10
N VAL A 118 -0.97 -12.66 -19.51
CA VAL A 118 -2.36 -12.42 -19.92
C VAL A 118 -3.18 -11.84 -18.77
N VAL A 119 -3.07 -12.42 -17.56
CA VAL A 119 -3.75 -11.90 -16.38
C VAL A 119 -3.32 -10.47 -16.09
N PHE A 120 -2.03 -10.14 -16.20
CA PHE A 120 -1.50 -8.79 -15.97
C PHE A 120 -2.02 -7.78 -17.00
N LEU A 121 -2.09 -8.15 -18.28
CA LEU A 121 -2.67 -7.30 -19.32
C LEU A 121 -4.15 -7.02 -19.09
N VAL A 122 -4.95 -8.05 -18.77
CA VAL A 122 -6.37 -7.90 -18.44
C VAL A 122 -6.53 -7.00 -17.21
N LEU A 123 -5.71 -7.18 -16.16
CA LEU A 123 -5.70 -6.34 -14.98
C LEU A 123 -5.40 -4.88 -15.32
N GLY A 124 -4.42 -4.62 -16.18
CA GLY A 124 -4.08 -3.26 -16.62
C GLY A 124 -5.22 -2.59 -17.38
N VAL A 125 -5.84 -3.29 -18.34
CA VAL A 125 -6.98 -2.78 -19.10
C VAL A 125 -8.18 -2.50 -18.21
N THR A 126 -8.55 -3.44 -17.33
CA THR A 126 -9.69 -3.27 -16.42
C THR A 126 -9.44 -2.17 -15.40
N ALA A 127 -8.23 -2.03 -14.88
CA ALA A 127 -7.85 -0.93 -14.00
C ALA A 127 -8.00 0.42 -14.70
N TYR A 128 -7.54 0.54 -15.94
CA TYR A 128 -7.71 1.76 -16.73
C TYR A 128 -9.18 2.09 -17.00
N MET A 129 -9.99 1.07 -17.35
CA MET A 129 -11.45 1.24 -17.54
C MET A 129 -12.15 1.71 -16.27
N THR A 130 -11.72 1.23 -15.10
CA THR A 130 -12.30 1.63 -13.80
C THR A 130 -11.87 3.03 -13.37
N MET A 131 -10.67 3.46 -13.76
CA MET A 131 -10.17 4.80 -13.40
C MET A 131 -10.69 5.89 -14.35
N ARG A 132 -10.69 5.65 -15.65
CA ARG A 132 -10.94 6.65 -16.69
C ARG A 132 -11.99 6.25 -17.74
N GLY A 133 -12.50 5.02 -17.69
CA GLY A 133 -13.47 4.50 -18.65
C GLY A 133 -14.92 4.58 -18.17
N VAL A 134 -15.78 3.84 -18.85
CA VAL A 134 -17.22 3.76 -18.56
C VAL A 134 -17.52 3.34 -17.11
N LEU A 135 -16.75 2.40 -16.58
CA LEU A 135 -16.87 1.97 -15.18
C LEU A 135 -16.51 3.09 -14.20
N GLY A 136 -15.57 3.96 -14.55
CA GLY A 136 -15.24 5.16 -13.78
C GLY A 136 -16.41 6.13 -13.71
N VAL A 137 -17.06 6.40 -14.86
CA VAL A 137 -18.26 7.28 -14.91
C VAL A 137 -19.41 6.69 -14.09
N LEU A 138 -19.66 5.37 -14.25
CA LEU A 138 -20.69 4.69 -13.46
C LEU A 138 -20.43 4.79 -11.95
N ARG A 139 -19.18 4.55 -11.53
CA ARG A 139 -18.77 4.65 -10.12
C ARG A 139 -18.99 6.06 -9.56
N VAL A 140 -18.56 7.09 -10.28
CA VAL A 140 -18.70 8.49 -9.83
C VAL A 140 -20.17 8.90 -9.72
N ASN A 141 -21.02 8.47 -10.65
CA ASN A 141 -22.44 8.84 -10.65
C ASN A 141 -23.31 8.01 -9.72
N THR A 142 -22.82 6.86 -9.22
CA THR A 142 -23.61 5.97 -8.34
C THR A 142 -23.01 5.86 -6.94
N LEU A 143 -21.77 5.38 -6.84
CA LEU A 143 -21.14 5.03 -5.55
C LEU A 143 -20.50 6.24 -4.85
N ASP A 144 -19.89 7.15 -5.62
CA ASP A 144 -19.20 8.31 -5.06
C ASP A 144 -20.16 9.44 -4.66
N THR A 145 -21.45 9.34 -5.04
CA THR A 145 -22.49 10.29 -4.60
C THR A 145 -22.80 10.18 -3.10
N ILE A 146 -22.58 8.98 -2.51
CA ILE A 146 -22.76 8.74 -1.08
C ILE A 146 -21.41 8.98 -0.37
N ALA A 147 -21.04 10.25 -0.25
CA ALA A 147 -19.82 10.67 0.41
C ALA A 147 -20.11 11.42 1.70
N ILE A 148 -19.27 11.18 2.72
CA ILE A 148 -19.31 11.93 3.98
C ILE A 148 -18.16 12.94 3.92
N THR A 149 -18.47 14.23 4.03
CA THR A 149 -17.48 15.29 4.13
C THR A 149 -17.05 15.44 5.59
N LEU A 150 -15.77 15.18 5.87
CA LEU A 150 -15.21 15.42 7.20
C LEU A 150 -14.53 16.79 7.25
N PRO A 151 -14.84 17.63 8.26
CA PRO A 151 -14.15 18.90 8.45
C PRO A 151 -12.66 18.63 8.76
N GLY A 152 -11.78 19.09 7.87
CA GLY A 152 -10.32 18.95 8.04
C GLY A 152 -9.64 17.85 7.24
N GLY A 153 -10.38 16.88 6.68
CA GLY A 153 -9.84 15.75 5.90
C GLY A 153 -10.14 14.38 6.52
N GLN A 154 -9.93 13.33 5.73
CA GLN A 154 -10.18 11.94 6.15
C GLN A 154 -9.00 11.29 6.89
N ASP A 155 -7.89 12.02 7.05
CA ASP A 155 -6.68 11.50 7.68
C ASP A 155 -6.76 11.58 9.21
N ILE A 156 -6.20 10.58 9.89
CA ILE A 156 -6.11 10.59 11.36
C ILE A 156 -5.35 11.84 11.87
N PRO A 157 -4.22 12.26 11.26
CA PRO A 157 -3.59 13.53 11.63
C PRO A 157 -4.49 14.76 11.45
N ALA A 158 -5.35 14.78 10.43
CA ALA A 158 -6.29 15.87 10.22
C ALA A 158 -7.38 15.93 11.30
N LEU A 159 -7.87 14.76 11.74
CA LEU A 159 -8.81 14.66 12.86
C LEU A 159 -8.18 15.11 14.19
N LEU A 160 -6.91 14.77 14.45
CA LEU A 160 -6.16 15.24 15.62
C LEU A 160 -5.89 16.76 15.55
N ALA A 161 -5.62 17.28 14.37
CA ALA A 161 -5.48 18.73 14.17
C ALA A 161 -6.81 19.47 14.39
N ALA A 162 -7.93 18.89 13.97
CA ALA A 162 -9.26 19.43 14.27
C ALA A 162 -9.59 19.42 15.77
N ALA A 163 -8.98 18.53 16.55
CA ALA A 163 -9.06 18.49 18.00
C ALA A 163 -8.16 19.52 18.73
N GLY A 164 -7.47 20.40 17.96
CA GLY A 164 -6.68 21.51 18.50
C GLY A 164 -5.16 21.29 18.56
N MET A 165 -4.65 20.20 17.97
CA MET A 165 -3.21 19.95 17.88
C MET A 165 -2.58 20.67 16.67
N ALA A 166 -1.34 21.10 16.80
CA ALA A 166 -0.61 21.65 15.65
C ALA A 166 -0.45 20.58 14.55
N PRO A 167 -0.59 20.94 13.25
CA PRO A 167 -0.63 19.95 12.16
C PRO A 167 0.58 19.02 12.10
N ASN A 168 1.77 19.55 12.36
CA ASN A 168 3.02 18.77 12.35
C ASN A 168 3.11 17.80 13.54
N THR A 169 2.65 18.21 14.73
CA THR A 169 2.61 17.34 15.92
C THR A 169 1.53 16.28 15.79
N ALA A 170 0.37 16.61 15.23
CA ALA A 170 -0.71 15.65 14.96
C ALA A 170 -0.25 14.55 13.98
N LEU A 171 0.50 14.92 12.94
CA LEU A 171 1.07 13.97 11.99
C LEU A 171 2.12 13.07 12.65
N ALA A 172 3.04 13.64 13.42
CA ALA A 172 4.07 12.87 14.13
C ALA A 172 3.46 11.91 15.16
N VAL A 173 2.51 12.37 15.97
CA VAL A 173 1.81 11.54 16.97
C VAL A 173 1.00 10.43 16.30
N GLY A 174 0.24 10.73 15.24
CA GLY A 174 -0.51 9.73 14.48
C GLY A 174 0.39 8.69 13.83
N ALA A 175 1.50 9.11 13.21
CA ALA A 175 2.46 8.20 12.62
C ALA A 175 3.17 7.32 13.65
N LEU A 176 3.56 7.89 14.80
CA LEU A 176 4.19 7.14 15.89
C LEU A 176 3.22 6.18 16.56
N ALA A 177 1.97 6.58 16.78
CA ALA A 177 0.96 5.71 17.40
C ALA A 177 0.65 4.51 16.52
N ILE A 178 0.36 4.73 15.22
CA ILE A 178 0.03 3.66 14.28
C ILE A 178 1.28 2.85 13.92
N GLY A 179 2.35 3.50 13.49
CA GLY A 179 3.59 2.84 13.09
C GLY A 179 4.25 2.10 14.25
N GLY A 180 4.30 2.71 15.44
CA GLY A 180 4.81 2.09 16.66
C GLY A 180 3.94 0.93 17.14
N GLY A 181 2.62 1.06 17.09
CA GLY A 181 1.69 -0.01 17.41
C GLY A 181 1.82 -1.22 16.47
N LEU A 182 1.96 -0.98 15.16
CA LEU A 182 2.22 -2.03 14.18
C LEU A 182 3.57 -2.70 14.39
N LEU A 183 4.62 -1.93 14.70
CA LEU A 183 5.93 -2.50 15.04
C LEU A 183 5.86 -3.36 16.30
N ALA A 184 5.21 -2.87 17.36
CA ALA A 184 5.02 -3.64 18.58
C ALA A 184 4.27 -4.95 18.32
N PHE A 185 3.23 -4.93 17.52
CA PHE A 185 2.50 -6.14 17.11
C PHE A 185 3.37 -7.12 16.30
N CYS A 186 4.21 -6.59 15.39
CA CYS A 186 5.11 -7.42 14.58
C CYS A 186 6.16 -8.12 15.46
N PHE A 187 6.77 -7.40 16.42
CA PHE A 187 7.83 -7.93 17.28
C PHE A 187 7.30 -8.65 18.54
N ALA A 188 6.00 -8.66 18.79
CA ALA A 188 5.40 -9.33 19.94
C ALA A 188 5.63 -10.86 19.95
N ARG A 189 5.91 -11.46 18.80
CA ARG A 189 6.22 -12.89 18.66
C ARG A 189 7.63 -13.10 18.11
N ARG A 190 8.43 -13.90 18.80
CA ARG A 190 9.81 -14.23 18.40
C ARG A 190 9.91 -15.02 17.08
N ASP A 191 8.88 -15.78 16.76
CA ASP A 191 8.81 -16.59 15.52
C ASP A 191 8.86 -15.75 14.23
N PHE A 192 8.51 -14.46 14.32
CA PHE A 192 8.59 -13.52 13.20
C PHE A 192 10.03 -13.06 12.91
N ILE A 193 10.95 -13.13 13.87
CA ILE A 193 12.32 -12.58 13.76
C ILE A 193 13.19 -13.53 12.94
N THR A 194 12.82 -13.74 11.69
CA THR A 194 13.64 -14.41 10.68
C THR A 194 14.20 -13.37 9.71
N LEU A 195 15.41 -13.64 9.19
CA LEU A 195 16.08 -12.71 8.30
C LEU A 195 15.24 -12.39 7.06
N ASP A 196 14.52 -13.37 6.53
CA ASP A 196 13.67 -13.24 5.34
C ASP A 196 12.45 -12.36 5.59
N ASN A 197 11.80 -12.47 6.76
CA ASN A 197 10.65 -11.64 7.12
C ASN A 197 11.07 -10.19 7.37
N LEU A 198 12.20 -9.97 8.02
CA LEU A 198 12.74 -8.64 8.25
C LEU A 198 13.18 -7.99 6.94
N LEU A 199 13.91 -8.70 6.09
CA LEU A 199 14.34 -8.20 4.78
C LEU A 199 13.14 -7.87 3.88
N GLY A 200 12.11 -8.73 3.86
CA GLY A 200 10.90 -8.48 3.08
C GLY A 200 10.17 -7.24 3.53
N GLY A 201 9.93 -7.08 4.83
CA GLY A 201 9.23 -5.93 5.39
C GLY A 201 10.01 -4.62 5.24
N LEU A 202 11.31 -4.61 5.59
CA LEU A 202 12.19 -3.44 5.48
C LEU A 202 12.37 -3.01 4.03
N ALA A 203 12.71 -3.94 3.16
CA ALA A 203 13.01 -3.64 1.76
C ALA A 203 11.78 -3.11 1.02
N VAL A 204 10.61 -3.73 1.20
CA VAL A 204 9.37 -3.27 0.58
C VAL A 204 8.95 -1.92 1.16
N GLY A 205 9.10 -1.70 2.48
CA GLY A 205 8.79 -0.43 3.13
C GLY A 205 9.67 0.72 2.63
N ILE A 206 10.97 0.50 2.47
CA ILE A 206 11.91 1.53 2.01
C ILE A 206 11.76 1.79 0.50
N THR A 207 11.65 0.75 -0.32
CA THR A 207 11.51 0.93 -1.78
C THR A 207 10.19 1.62 -2.16
N GLY A 208 9.12 1.39 -1.40
CA GLY A 208 7.85 2.08 -1.58
C GLY A 208 7.92 3.60 -1.37
N GLN A 209 8.87 4.10 -0.58
CA GLN A 209 9.06 5.54 -0.35
C GLN A 209 9.83 6.24 -1.48
N GLY A 210 10.73 5.54 -2.15
CA GLY A 210 11.55 6.10 -3.23
C GLY A 210 10.77 6.40 -4.53
N GLN A 211 9.51 6.03 -4.62
CA GLN A 211 8.64 6.26 -5.77
C GLN A 211 7.69 7.48 -5.62
N ARG A 212 7.84 8.27 -4.56
CA ARG A 212 7.02 9.47 -4.28
C ARG A 212 7.70 10.77 -4.63
#